data_fd245ded456bdc12d1c3a489810d6b64
#
_entry.id   fd245ded456bdc12d1c3a489810d6b64
#
_cell.length_a   1.000
_cell.length_b   1.000
_cell.length_c   1.000
_cell.angle_alpha   90.00
_cell.angle_beta   90.00
_cell.angle_gamma   90.00
#
_symmetry.space_group_name_H-M   'P 1'
#
loop_
_entity.id
_entity.type
_entity.pdbx_description
1 polymer ?
#
loop_
_entity_poly.entity_id
_entity_poly.type
_entity_poly.pdbx_seq_one_letter_code
_entity_poly.pdbx_strand_id
1 'polypeptide(L)'
;MAKIEIDENSGFCFGVVTAIRKAEEELHNSGQLYCLGDIVHNSNEVERLQNKGLLTITHAEMGKLSDVKVLLRAHGEPPETYRMAQQRNIEIIDATCPVVLQLQKRISDKYHSGTSDSKPPQIVIYGKNGHAEVNGLVGQTDGNAVVIENIDGINKIDFSRDIFLYSQTTKSLEGFKAIEKAIAERIMPGVQFQCFDTICRNVANRIPQIREFARNHDLIFFVAGEKSSNGKILFEQCRQANPQSYLISNEKQIDLSLLKDVQSIGVCGATSTPMWLMNQVKTFISRSLGE
;
A
#
# COMPACT_ATOMS: atom_id res chain seq x y z
N MET A 1 30.45 -6.27 21.24
CA MET A 1 29.93 -5.88 19.92
C MET A 1 28.42 -6.05 19.93
N ALA A 2 27.71 -5.07 19.41
CA ALA A 2 26.24 -5.17 19.31
C ALA A 2 25.84 -6.15 18.20
N LYS A 3 24.90 -7.04 18.48
CA LYS A 3 24.32 -7.94 17.46
C LYS A 3 23.40 -7.15 16.54
N ILE A 4 23.62 -7.15 15.22
CA ILE A 4 22.78 -6.43 14.26
C ILE A 4 22.02 -7.44 13.39
N GLU A 5 20.71 -7.44 13.47
CA GLU A 5 19.84 -8.38 12.75
C GLU A 5 18.85 -7.65 11.82
N ILE A 6 18.62 -8.23 10.66
CA ILE A 6 17.51 -7.80 9.78
C ILE A 6 16.36 -8.77 9.96
N ASP A 7 15.15 -8.25 10.12
CA ASP A 7 13.94 -9.08 10.17
C ASP A 7 13.71 -9.75 8.81
N GLU A 8 13.84 -11.08 8.79
CA GLU A 8 13.72 -11.92 7.58
C GLU A 8 12.33 -11.81 6.91
N ASN A 9 11.33 -11.45 7.69
CA ASN A 9 9.98 -11.23 7.18
C ASN A 9 9.76 -9.82 6.62
N SER A 10 10.71 -8.90 6.77
CA SER A 10 10.66 -7.55 6.19
C SER A 10 10.98 -7.57 4.70
N GLY A 11 10.55 -6.56 3.99
CA GLY A 11 10.83 -6.40 2.57
C GLY A 11 9.58 -6.37 1.69
N PHE A 12 9.79 -6.32 0.40
CA PHE A 12 8.71 -6.23 -0.59
C PHE A 12 7.72 -7.39 -0.47
N CYS A 13 6.44 -7.07 -0.44
CA CYS A 13 5.40 -8.09 -0.62
C CYS A 13 5.38 -8.57 -2.09
N PHE A 14 4.74 -9.71 -2.32
CA PHE A 14 4.63 -10.33 -3.66
C PHE A 14 4.15 -9.34 -4.75
N GLY A 15 3.15 -8.51 -4.46
CA GLY A 15 2.64 -7.53 -5.43
C GLY A 15 3.69 -6.50 -5.83
N VAL A 16 4.47 -6.00 -4.87
CA VAL A 16 5.57 -5.05 -5.13
C VAL A 16 6.71 -5.73 -5.88
N VAL A 17 7.12 -6.95 -5.48
CA VAL A 17 8.15 -7.73 -6.19
C VAL A 17 7.79 -7.90 -7.66
N THR A 18 6.54 -8.25 -7.96
CA THR A 18 6.06 -8.43 -9.33
C THR A 18 6.13 -7.13 -10.13
N ALA A 19 5.74 -6.01 -9.54
CA ALA A 19 5.78 -4.70 -10.22
C ALA A 19 7.23 -4.26 -10.52
N ILE A 20 8.13 -4.40 -9.54
CA ILE A 20 9.55 -4.06 -9.71
C ILE A 20 10.19 -4.95 -10.79
N ARG A 21 9.94 -6.27 -10.74
CA ARG A 21 10.48 -7.21 -11.74
C ARG A 21 10.02 -6.86 -13.16
N LYS A 22 8.73 -6.61 -13.37
CA LYS A 22 8.19 -6.19 -14.69
C LYS A 22 8.84 -4.88 -15.18
N ALA A 23 9.03 -3.91 -14.26
CA ALA A 23 9.70 -2.67 -14.61
C ALA A 23 11.15 -2.90 -15.02
N GLU A 24 11.91 -3.70 -14.26
CA GLU A 24 13.32 -3.98 -14.57
C GLU A 24 13.49 -4.78 -15.86
N GLU A 25 12.62 -5.77 -16.11
CA GLU A 25 12.59 -6.53 -17.37
C GLU A 25 12.38 -5.61 -18.59
N GLU A 26 11.41 -4.69 -18.50
CA GLU A 26 11.16 -3.76 -19.60
C GLU A 26 12.26 -2.72 -19.76
N LEU A 27 12.78 -2.16 -18.66
CA LEU A 27 13.90 -1.22 -18.69
C LEU A 27 15.18 -1.85 -19.26
N HIS A 28 15.40 -3.15 -19.01
CA HIS A 28 16.52 -3.88 -19.62
C HIS A 28 16.37 -3.98 -21.15
N ASN A 29 15.15 -4.17 -21.64
CA ASN A 29 14.85 -4.37 -23.05
C ASN A 29 14.79 -3.06 -23.84
N SER A 30 14.22 -2.00 -23.26
CA SER A 30 13.88 -0.75 -23.95
C SER A 30 14.71 0.46 -23.48
N GLY A 31 15.39 0.36 -22.35
CA GLY A 31 16.16 1.46 -21.74
C GLY A 31 15.30 2.56 -21.13
N GLN A 32 13.99 2.59 -21.40
CA GLN A 32 13.06 3.59 -20.90
C GLN A 32 11.66 2.99 -20.68
N LEU A 33 10.98 3.38 -19.60
CA LEU A 33 9.62 2.95 -19.32
C LEU A 33 8.84 4.05 -18.58
N TYR A 34 7.64 4.35 -19.03
CA TYR A 34 6.72 5.19 -18.27
C TYR A 34 6.02 4.38 -17.19
N CYS A 35 5.87 4.96 -16.00
CA CYS A 35 5.13 4.38 -14.88
C CYS A 35 4.06 5.36 -14.40
N LEU A 36 2.82 4.94 -14.34
CA LEU A 36 1.71 5.78 -13.88
C LEU A 36 1.73 5.91 -12.36
N GLY A 37 2.27 7.04 -11.89
CA GLY A 37 2.56 7.33 -10.48
C GLY A 37 3.78 6.56 -9.94
N ASP A 38 4.13 6.81 -8.68
CA ASP A 38 5.28 6.14 -8.03
C ASP A 38 5.06 4.63 -7.97
N ILE A 39 5.98 3.84 -8.53
CA ILE A 39 5.87 2.38 -8.62
C ILE A 39 5.70 1.73 -7.23
N VAL A 40 6.32 2.32 -6.22
CA VAL A 40 6.24 1.92 -4.82
C VAL A 40 6.35 3.16 -3.91
N HIS A 41 5.78 3.09 -2.71
CA HIS A 41 5.87 4.19 -1.73
C HIS A 41 7.22 4.17 -0.98
N ASN A 42 8.33 4.19 -1.73
CA ASN A 42 9.69 4.28 -1.22
C ASN A 42 10.53 5.10 -2.22
N SER A 43 10.92 6.31 -1.81
CA SER A 43 11.64 7.25 -2.69
C SER A 43 12.99 6.72 -3.14
N ASN A 44 13.72 5.99 -2.28
CA ASN A 44 15.03 5.44 -2.64
C ASN A 44 14.88 4.39 -3.77
N GLU A 45 13.83 3.57 -3.74
CA GLU A 45 13.57 2.58 -4.79
C GLU A 45 13.08 3.25 -6.09
N VAL A 46 12.24 4.27 -5.97
CA VAL A 46 11.81 5.07 -7.13
C VAL A 46 13.02 5.71 -7.80
N GLU A 47 13.91 6.36 -7.04
CA GLU A 47 15.14 6.97 -7.56
C GLU A 47 16.06 5.93 -8.21
N ARG A 48 16.22 4.74 -7.60
CA ARG A 48 17.00 3.65 -8.17
C ARG A 48 16.49 3.24 -9.57
N LEU A 49 15.18 3.15 -9.74
CA LEU A 49 14.56 2.81 -11.02
C LEU A 49 14.58 3.96 -12.02
N GLN A 50 14.44 5.21 -11.55
CA GLN A 50 14.59 6.42 -12.37
C GLN A 50 15.99 6.48 -12.98
N ASN A 51 17.02 6.16 -12.20
CA ASN A 51 18.40 6.08 -12.70
C ASN A 51 18.62 4.96 -13.73
N LYS A 52 17.67 4.01 -13.85
CA LYS A 52 17.62 2.98 -14.90
C LYS A 52 16.73 3.36 -16.09
N GLY A 53 16.09 4.53 -16.08
CA GLY A 53 15.23 5.01 -17.17
C GLY A 53 13.72 4.94 -16.90
N LEU A 54 13.27 4.66 -15.66
CA LEU A 54 11.85 4.74 -15.31
C LEU A 54 11.41 6.21 -15.24
N LEU A 55 10.34 6.56 -15.93
CA LEU A 55 9.75 7.89 -15.92
C LEU A 55 8.38 7.86 -15.24
N THR A 56 8.29 8.43 -14.04
CA THR A 56 7.01 8.57 -13.35
C THR A 56 6.17 9.65 -14.01
N ILE A 57 4.94 9.30 -14.40
CA ILE A 57 3.98 10.21 -15.04
C ILE A 57 2.65 10.25 -14.28
N THR A 58 1.92 11.34 -14.47
CA THR A 58 0.54 11.53 -14.01
C THR A 58 -0.48 11.06 -15.05
N HIS A 59 -1.76 10.92 -14.67
CA HIS A 59 -2.85 10.65 -15.63
C HIS A 59 -2.96 11.76 -16.71
N ALA A 60 -2.75 13.02 -16.33
CA ALA A 60 -2.78 14.14 -17.28
C ALA A 60 -1.64 14.07 -18.30
N GLU A 61 -0.47 13.61 -17.91
CA GLU A 61 0.68 13.38 -18.80
C GLU A 61 0.44 12.15 -19.66
N MET A 62 -0.06 11.04 -19.09
CA MET A 62 -0.43 9.84 -19.87
C MET A 62 -1.44 10.19 -20.97
N GLY A 63 -2.41 11.07 -20.68
CA GLY A 63 -3.39 11.54 -21.65
C GLY A 63 -2.80 12.33 -22.84
N LYS A 64 -1.53 12.70 -22.81
CA LYS A 64 -0.81 13.39 -23.91
C LYS A 64 0.11 12.47 -24.71
N LEU A 65 0.33 11.24 -24.21
CA LEU A 65 1.19 10.24 -24.86
C LEU A 65 0.38 9.39 -25.84
N SER A 66 1.07 8.80 -26.83
CA SER A 66 0.55 7.78 -27.73
C SER A 66 1.68 6.86 -28.16
N ASP A 67 1.36 5.63 -28.58
CA ASP A 67 2.30 4.65 -29.12
C ASP A 67 3.50 4.36 -28.19
N VAL A 68 3.26 4.32 -26.89
CA VAL A 68 4.27 4.08 -25.86
C VAL A 68 3.84 2.96 -24.93
N LYS A 69 4.78 2.44 -24.13
CA LYS A 69 4.50 1.50 -23.05
C LYS A 69 4.36 2.23 -21.72
N VAL A 70 3.33 1.88 -20.95
CA VAL A 70 3.08 2.42 -19.60
C VAL A 70 2.87 1.28 -18.62
N LEU A 71 3.65 1.26 -17.56
CA LEU A 71 3.48 0.33 -16.45
C LEU A 71 2.41 0.87 -15.48
N LEU A 72 1.40 0.05 -15.22
CA LEU A 72 0.46 0.26 -14.11
C LEU A 72 0.96 -0.47 -12.88
N ARG A 73 1.09 0.26 -11.78
CA ARG A 73 1.66 -0.24 -10.53
C ARG A 73 0.73 -1.18 -9.76
N ALA A 74 1.24 -1.81 -8.69
CA ALA A 74 0.52 -2.80 -7.89
C ALA A 74 -0.80 -2.33 -7.26
N HIS A 75 -1.04 -1.02 -7.19
CA HIS A 75 -2.24 -0.43 -6.58
C HIS A 75 -3.52 -0.56 -7.43
N GLY A 76 -3.38 -0.89 -8.72
CA GLY A 76 -4.49 -0.93 -9.67
C GLY A 76 -4.98 0.46 -10.09
N GLU A 77 -5.70 0.49 -11.19
CA GLU A 77 -6.22 1.72 -11.80
C GLU A 77 -7.74 1.59 -12.07
N PRO A 78 -8.47 2.71 -12.20
CA PRO A 78 -9.88 2.68 -12.60
C PRO A 78 -10.02 2.27 -14.06
N PRO A 79 -11.21 1.75 -14.48
CA PRO A 79 -11.47 1.34 -15.87
C PRO A 79 -11.22 2.44 -16.91
N GLU A 80 -11.34 3.70 -16.51
CA GLU A 80 -11.09 4.85 -17.38
C GLU A 80 -9.65 4.93 -17.85
N THR A 81 -8.68 4.56 -17.00
CA THR A 81 -7.25 4.52 -17.36
C THR A 81 -7.00 3.53 -18.51
N TYR A 82 -7.64 2.37 -18.47
CA TYR A 82 -7.54 1.37 -19.54
C TYR A 82 -8.20 1.84 -20.85
N ARG A 83 -9.36 2.50 -20.75
CA ARG A 83 -10.03 3.09 -21.92
C ARG A 83 -9.17 4.20 -22.57
N MET A 84 -8.57 5.06 -21.76
CA MET A 84 -7.64 6.09 -22.24
C MET A 84 -6.43 5.47 -22.96
N ALA A 85 -5.84 4.42 -22.38
CA ALA A 85 -4.71 3.73 -22.99
C ALA A 85 -5.09 3.15 -24.38
N GLN A 86 -6.24 2.49 -24.46
CA GLN A 86 -6.73 1.93 -25.73
C GLN A 86 -6.96 3.02 -26.79
N GLN A 87 -7.57 4.14 -26.45
CA GLN A 87 -7.82 5.26 -27.36
C GLN A 87 -6.55 5.90 -27.89
N ARG A 88 -5.43 5.78 -27.16
CA ARG A 88 -4.14 6.39 -27.48
C ARG A 88 -3.08 5.40 -27.96
N ASN A 89 -3.47 4.16 -28.23
CA ASN A 89 -2.55 3.09 -28.63
C ASN A 89 -1.38 2.92 -27.63
N ILE A 90 -1.65 3.07 -26.34
CA ILE A 90 -0.68 2.85 -25.26
C ILE A 90 -0.70 1.37 -24.88
N GLU A 91 0.45 0.71 -24.96
CA GLU A 91 0.64 -0.65 -24.46
C GLU A 91 0.74 -0.64 -22.92
N ILE A 92 -0.20 -1.30 -22.24
CA ILE A 92 -0.20 -1.41 -20.79
C ILE A 92 0.61 -2.62 -20.34
N ILE A 93 1.60 -2.38 -19.48
CA ILE A 93 2.25 -3.41 -18.66
C ILE A 93 1.56 -3.41 -17.30
N ASP A 94 0.52 -4.23 -17.17
CA ASP A 94 -0.27 -4.27 -15.93
C ASP A 94 0.48 -5.06 -14.84
N ALA A 95 0.92 -4.36 -13.80
CA ALA A 95 1.54 -4.94 -12.61
C ALA A 95 0.62 -4.87 -11.38
N THR A 96 -0.67 -4.68 -11.57
CA THR A 96 -1.65 -4.66 -10.48
C THR A 96 -1.57 -5.94 -9.67
N CYS A 97 -1.52 -5.82 -8.36
CA CYS A 97 -1.51 -6.96 -7.44
C CYS A 97 -2.78 -7.82 -7.64
N PRO A 98 -2.68 -9.15 -7.75
CA PRO A 98 -3.84 -10.03 -7.91
C PRO A 98 -4.90 -9.85 -6.80
N VAL A 99 -4.48 -9.54 -5.57
CA VAL A 99 -5.40 -9.25 -4.46
C VAL A 99 -6.23 -8.00 -4.75
N VAL A 100 -5.60 -6.95 -5.30
CA VAL A 100 -6.29 -5.72 -5.68
C VAL A 100 -7.21 -5.95 -6.88
N LEU A 101 -6.76 -6.68 -7.92
CA LEU A 101 -7.61 -7.05 -9.06
C LEU A 101 -8.86 -7.81 -8.62
N GLN A 102 -8.70 -8.78 -7.71
CA GLN A 102 -9.84 -9.54 -7.19
C GLN A 102 -10.80 -8.63 -6.41
N LEU A 103 -10.28 -7.67 -5.65
CA LEU A 103 -11.08 -6.70 -4.91
C LEU A 103 -11.84 -5.77 -5.87
N GLN A 104 -11.17 -5.22 -6.87
CA GLN A 104 -11.79 -4.41 -7.92
C GLN A 104 -12.94 -5.16 -8.61
N LYS A 105 -12.69 -6.41 -9.01
CA LYS A 105 -13.71 -7.25 -9.62
C LYS A 105 -14.91 -7.45 -8.71
N ARG A 106 -14.71 -7.80 -7.43
CA ARG A 106 -15.79 -8.00 -6.45
C ARG A 106 -16.65 -6.74 -6.27
N ILE A 107 -16.02 -5.58 -6.19
CA ILE A 107 -16.72 -4.29 -6.08
C ILE A 107 -17.53 -4.02 -7.35
N SER A 108 -16.91 -4.18 -8.52
CA SER A 108 -17.58 -3.98 -9.81
C SER A 108 -18.77 -4.91 -9.99
N ASP A 109 -18.56 -6.21 -9.78
CA ASP A 109 -19.63 -7.23 -9.89
C ASP A 109 -20.80 -6.91 -8.95
N LYS A 110 -20.50 -6.48 -7.71
CA LYS A 110 -21.53 -6.13 -6.73
C LYS A 110 -22.28 -4.86 -7.10
N TYR A 111 -21.57 -3.83 -7.52
CA TYR A 111 -22.18 -2.56 -7.90
C TYR A 111 -23.12 -2.71 -9.11
N HIS A 112 -22.71 -3.50 -10.10
CA HIS A 112 -23.48 -3.72 -11.34
C HIS A 112 -24.48 -4.89 -11.24
N SER A 113 -24.59 -5.56 -10.09
CA SER A 113 -25.55 -6.66 -9.91
C SER A 113 -27.01 -6.21 -9.71
N GLY A 114 -27.25 -4.90 -9.58
CA GLY A 114 -28.60 -4.32 -9.48
C GLY A 114 -29.38 -4.48 -10.77
N THR A 115 -30.71 -4.71 -10.67
CA THR A 115 -31.61 -4.68 -11.83
C THR A 115 -31.80 -3.26 -12.33
N SER A 116 -32.13 -3.08 -13.60
CA SER A 116 -32.31 -1.76 -14.26
C SER A 116 -33.29 -0.83 -13.53
N ASP A 117 -34.19 -1.37 -12.72
CA ASP A 117 -35.27 -0.61 -12.04
C ASP A 117 -34.94 -0.27 -10.57
N SER A 118 -33.81 -0.73 -10.02
CA SER A 118 -33.38 -0.45 -8.64
C SER A 118 -32.14 0.43 -8.61
N LYS A 119 -32.09 1.35 -7.62
CA LYS A 119 -30.84 2.10 -7.37
C LYS A 119 -29.72 1.09 -7.09
N PRO A 120 -28.52 1.31 -7.66
CA PRO A 120 -27.38 0.42 -7.38
C PRO A 120 -27.09 0.39 -5.87
N PRO A 121 -26.58 -0.75 -5.36
CA PRO A 121 -26.24 -0.88 -3.94
C PRO A 121 -25.20 0.18 -3.55
N GLN A 122 -25.20 0.60 -2.30
CA GLN A 122 -24.21 1.54 -1.78
C GLN A 122 -22.92 0.80 -1.44
N ILE A 123 -21.88 1.05 -2.21
CA ILE A 123 -20.54 0.54 -1.92
C ILE A 123 -19.85 1.53 -0.96
N VAL A 124 -19.40 1.03 0.18
CA VAL A 124 -18.63 1.79 1.17
C VAL A 124 -17.22 1.25 1.21
N ILE A 125 -16.22 2.12 1.09
CA ILE A 125 -14.80 1.75 1.09
C ILE A 125 -14.12 2.38 2.30
N TYR A 126 -13.70 1.55 3.26
CA TYR A 126 -12.80 1.98 4.33
C TYR A 126 -11.41 2.15 3.75
N GLY A 127 -11.01 3.38 3.46
CA GLY A 127 -9.77 3.69 2.76
C GLY A 127 -9.35 5.15 2.92
N LYS A 128 -8.17 5.48 2.46
CA LYS A 128 -7.65 6.86 2.44
C LYS A 128 -8.05 7.55 1.15
N ASN A 129 -8.75 8.68 1.25
CA ASN A 129 -9.10 9.49 0.07
C ASN A 129 -7.85 9.89 -0.73
N GLY A 130 -7.94 9.80 -2.05
CA GLY A 130 -6.84 10.13 -2.96
C GLY A 130 -5.71 9.09 -3.01
N HIS A 131 -5.77 8.03 -2.23
CA HIS A 131 -4.82 6.92 -2.37
C HIS A 131 -5.09 6.18 -3.69
N ALA A 132 -4.03 5.81 -4.42
CA ALA A 132 -4.14 5.18 -5.73
C ALA A 132 -5.04 3.94 -5.75
N GLU A 133 -4.87 3.02 -4.80
CA GLU A 133 -5.73 1.84 -4.67
C GLU A 133 -7.20 2.25 -4.49
N VAL A 134 -7.48 3.21 -3.61
CA VAL A 134 -8.86 3.67 -3.35
C VAL A 134 -9.46 4.31 -4.59
N ASN A 135 -8.69 5.11 -5.34
CA ASN A 135 -9.15 5.67 -6.61
C ASN A 135 -9.50 4.57 -7.62
N GLY A 136 -8.68 3.52 -7.70
CA GLY A 136 -8.96 2.33 -8.51
C GLY A 136 -10.24 1.59 -8.11
N LEU A 137 -10.51 1.49 -6.79
CA LEU A 137 -11.73 0.87 -6.25
C LEU A 137 -12.96 1.73 -6.52
N VAL A 138 -12.88 3.04 -6.28
CA VAL A 138 -13.98 3.99 -6.56
C VAL A 138 -14.36 3.98 -8.04
N GLY A 139 -13.36 3.89 -8.93
CA GLY A 139 -13.60 3.79 -10.37
C GLY A 139 -14.41 2.56 -10.79
N GLN A 140 -14.44 1.48 -9.98
CA GLN A 140 -15.26 0.30 -10.24
C GLN A 140 -16.77 0.53 -10.03
N THR A 141 -17.14 1.69 -9.49
CA THR A 141 -18.51 2.09 -9.18
C THR A 141 -18.91 3.38 -9.89
N ASP A 142 -18.28 3.68 -11.03
CA ASP A 142 -18.49 4.93 -11.78
C ASP A 142 -18.35 6.19 -10.90
N GLY A 143 -17.49 6.12 -9.89
CA GLY A 143 -17.27 7.22 -8.94
C GLY A 143 -18.27 7.31 -7.78
N ASN A 144 -19.24 6.40 -7.67
CA ASN A 144 -20.34 6.47 -6.69
C ASN A 144 -20.05 5.79 -5.33
N ALA A 145 -18.88 5.20 -5.13
CA ALA A 145 -18.54 4.61 -3.83
C ALA A 145 -18.34 5.69 -2.76
N VAL A 146 -18.81 5.41 -1.55
CA VAL A 146 -18.60 6.27 -0.38
C VAL A 146 -17.27 5.89 0.29
N VAL A 147 -16.31 6.79 0.30
CA VAL A 147 -15.02 6.58 0.97
C VAL A 147 -15.05 7.16 2.38
N ILE A 148 -14.70 6.31 3.36
CA ILE A 148 -14.56 6.69 4.77
C ILE A 148 -13.18 6.32 5.28
N GLU A 149 -12.49 7.26 5.93
CA GLU A 149 -11.12 7.07 6.40
C GLU A 149 -11.04 6.54 7.83
N ASN A 150 -12.06 6.85 8.62
CA ASN A 150 -12.22 6.51 10.04
C ASN A 150 -13.71 6.56 10.41
N ILE A 151 -14.00 6.36 11.69
CA ILE A 151 -15.37 6.36 12.23
C ILE A 151 -16.11 7.69 12.04
N ASP A 152 -15.41 8.83 12.01
CA ASP A 152 -16.04 10.15 11.85
C ASP A 152 -16.70 10.32 10.48
N GLY A 153 -16.19 9.56 9.48
CA GLY A 153 -16.73 9.55 8.11
C GLY A 153 -18.07 8.81 7.95
N ILE A 154 -18.55 8.14 8.98
CA ILE A 154 -19.73 7.27 8.92
C ILE A 154 -21.03 8.03 8.53
N ASN A 155 -21.09 9.34 8.84
CA ASN A 155 -22.24 10.16 8.50
C ASN A 155 -22.42 10.41 6.99
N LYS A 156 -21.45 10.00 6.16
CA LYS A 156 -21.57 10.04 4.69
C LYS A 156 -22.41 8.89 4.13
N ILE A 157 -22.68 7.87 4.96
CA ILE A 157 -23.39 6.66 4.57
C ILE A 157 -24.91 6.90 4.65
N ASP A 158 -25.64 6.49 3.62
CA ASP A 158 -27.09 6.44 3.63
C ASP A 158 -27.57 5.10 4.22
N PHE A 159 -28.02 5.12 5.48
CA PHE A 159 -28.45 3.93 6.22
C PHE A 159 -29.82 3.39 5.79
N SER A 160 -30.50 4.05 4.85
CA SER A 160 -31.76 3.59 4.25
C SER A 160 -31.57 2.73 3.00
N ARG A 161 -30.32 2.53 2.55
CA ARG A 161 -29.96 1.76 1.35
C ARG A 161 -29.12 0.53 1.73
N ASP A 162 -29.19 -0.50 0.89
CA ASP A 162 -28.30 -1.65 1.04
C ASP A 162 -26.83 -1.23 1.02
N ILE A 163 -26.07 -1.69 2.02
CA ILE A 163 -24.68 -1.31 2.26
C ILE A 163 -23.75 -2.50 2.08
N PHE A 164 -22.70 -2.32 1.28
CA PHE A 164 -21.63 -3.30 1.08
C PHE A 164 -20.29 -2.64 1.43
N LEU A 165 -19.75 -3.03 2.59
CA LEU A 165 -18.51 -2.49 3.14
C LEU A 165 -17.30 -3.30 2.68
N TYR A 166 -16.33 -2.62 2.09
CA TYR A 166 -15.02 -3.14 1.71
C TYR A 166 -13.91 -2.32 2.39
N SER A 167 -12.70 -2.85 2.41
CA SER A 167 -11.52 -2.14 2.92
C SER A 167 -10.44 -2.02 1.86
N GLN A 168 -9.75 -0.89 1.84
CA GLN A 168 -8.42 -0.78 1.24
C GLN A 168 -7.51 -1.84 1.87
N THR A 169 -6.68 -2.51 1.07
CA THR A 169 -5.89 -3.69 1.47
C THR A 169 -4.89 -3.41 2.59
N THR A 170 -4.52 -2.15 2.80
CA THR A 170 -3.50 -1.72 3.79
C THR A 170 -4.08 -0.99 5.01
N LYS A 171 -5.38 -1.08 5.25
CA LYS A 171 -6.01 -0.49 6.46
C LYS A 171 -5.91 -1.45 7.65
N SER A 172 -6.20 -0.94 8.86
CA SER A 172 -6.19 -1.75 10.07
C SER A 172 -7.47 -2.57 10.24
N LEU A 173 -7.34 -3.81 10.70
CA LEU A 173 -8.48 -4.68 10.99
C LEU A 173 -9.33 -4.13 12.15
N GLU A 174 -8.70 -3.50 13.13
CA GLU A 174 -9.37 -2.88 14.26
C GLU A 174 -10.29 -1.74 13.80
N GLY A 175 -9.77 -0.84 12.94
CA GLY A 175 -10.56 0.25 12.35
C GLY A 175 -11.71 -0.27 11.48
N PHE A 176 -11.48 -1.36 10.72
CA PHE A 176 -12.53 -2.01 9.93
C PHE A 176 -13.67 -2.52 10.81
N LYS A 177 -13.35 -3.25 11.90
CA LYS A 177 -14.35 -3.76 12.84
C LYS A 177 -15.11 -2.66 13.58
N ALA A 178 -14.44 -1.55 13.91
CA ALA A 178 -15.10 -0.41 14.52
C ALA A 178 -16.16 0.22 13.59
N ILE A 179 -15.83 0.35 12.30
CA ILE A 179 -16.74 0.86 11.27
C ILE A 179 -17.88 -0.13 11.03
N GLU A 180 -17.59 -1.42 10.89
CA GLU A 180 -18.58 -2.49 10.77
C GLU A 180 -19.63 -2.42 11.88
N LYS A 181 -19.19 -2.36 13.13
CA LYS A 181 -20.06 -2.22 14.31
C LYS A 181 -20.92 -0.97 14.23
N ALA A 182 -20.31 0.18 13.92
CA ALA A 182 -21.03 1.45 13.90
C ALA A 182 -22.06 1.55 12.76
N ILE A 183 -21.84 0.85 11.63
CA ILE A 183 -22.85 0.71 10.56
C ILE A 183 -23.99 -0.20 11.05
N ALA A 184 -23.66 -1.36 11.63
CA ALA A 184 -24.66 -2.31 12.11
C ALA A 184 -25.62 -1.71 13.16
N GLU A 185 -25.14 -0.76 13.99
CA GLU A 185 -25.94 -0.06 14.99
C GLU A 185 -26.89 1.01 14.41
N ARG A 186 -26.67 1.44 13.16
CA ARG A 186 -27.41 2.56 12.53
C ARG A 186 -28.27 2.14 11.35
N ILE A 187 -28.09 0.95 10.83
CA ILE A 187 -28.82 0.47 9.65
C ILE A 187 -30.31 0.41 9.93
N MET A 188 -31.14 0.83 8.96
CA MET A 188 -32.59 0.83 9.10
C MET A 188 -33.15 -0.60 8.94
N PRO A 189 -34.29 -0.90 9.58
CA PRO A 189 -34.96 -2.21 9.41
C PRO A 189 -35.25 -2.52 7.95
N GLY A 190 -34.94 -3.77 7.54
CA GLY A 190 -35.17 -4.24 6.17
C GLY A 190 -34.06 -3.93 5.16
N VAL A 191 -33.03 -3.17 5.55
CA VAL A 191 -31.86 -2.87 4.72
C VAL A 191 -30.81 -3.98 4.85
N GLN A 192 -30.24 -4.42 3.72
CA GLN A 192 -29.17 -5.40 3.72
C GLN A 192 -27.83 -4.74 4.06
N PHE A 193 -27.10 -5.34 5.02
CA PHE A 193 -25.73 -4.98 5.31
C PHE A 193 -24.81 -6.20 5.16
N GLN A 194 -23.78 -6.06 4.35
CA GLN A 194 -22.71 -7.06 4.22
C GLN A 194 -21.35 -6.37 4.34
N CYS A 195 -20.45 -6.98 5.07
CA CYS A 195 -19.07 -6.51 5.20
C CYS A 195 -18.10 -7.57 4.67
N PHE A 196 -17.05 -7.10 4.02
CA PHE A 196 -16.02 -7.95 3.43
C PHE A 196 -14.66 -7.46 3.93
N ASP A 197 -14.04 -8.25 4.82
CA ASP A 197 -12.66 -8.00 5.22
C ASP A 197 -11.73 -8.29 4.04
N THR A 198 -11.38 -7.22 3.33
CA THR A 198 -10.49 -7.24 2.17
C THR A 198 -9.08 -6.74 2.49
N ILE A 199 -8.74 -6.63 3.78
CA ILE A 199 -7.38 -6.31 4.24
C ILE A 199 -6.43 -7.42 3.83
N CYS A 200 -5.30 -7.04 3.22
CA CYS A 200 -4.31 -8.00 2.76
C CYS A 200 -3.71 -8.80 3.93
N ARG A 201 -3.75 -10.13 3.85
CA ARG A 201 -3.21 -11.00 4.91
C ARG A 201 -1.70 -10.84 5.10
N ASN A 202 -0.96 -10.52 4.03
CA ASN A 202 0.47 -10.20 4.16
C ASN A 202 0.72 -8.95 5.01
N VAL A 203 -0.23 -7.99 5.04
CA VAL A 203 -0.14 -6.82 5.91
C VAL A 203 -0.59 -7.18 7.34
N ALA A 204 -1.74 -7.84 7.48
CA ALA A 204 -2.29 -8.20 8.79
C ALA A 204 -1.38 -9.15 9.58
N ASN A 205 -0.80 -10.15 8.91
CA ASN A 205 0.08 -11.14 9.54
C ASN A 205 1.45 -10.56 9.91
N ARG A 206 1.85 -9.41 9.34
CA ARG A 206 3.10 -8.74 9.69
C ARG A 206 3.08 -8.13 11.10
N ILE A 207 1.91 -7.73 11.60
CA ILE A 207 1.80 -7.07 12.91
C ILE A 207 2.35 -7.93 14.05
N PRO A 208 1.93 -9.18 14.26
CA PRO A 208 2.49 -10.01 15.33
C PRO A 208 3.98 -10.25 15.16
N GLN A 209 4.45 -10.49 13.92
CA GLN A 209 5.86 -10.73 13.63
C GLN A 209 6.75 -9.53 13.96
N ILE A 210 6.35 -8.32 13.54
CA ILE A 210 7.11 -7.10 13.81
C ILE A 210 7.15 -6.76 15.30
N ARG A 211 6.05 -7.01 16.02
CA ARG A 211 6.00 -6.83 17.48
C ARG A 211 6.95 -7.78 18.20
N GLU A 212 7.01 -9.04 17.79
CA GLU A 212 7.92 -10.03 18.35
C GLU A 212 9.38 -9.66 18.06
N PHE A 213 9.69 -9.34 16.81
CA PHE A 213 11.02 -8.88 16.41
C PHE A 213 11.46 -7.65 17.21
N ALA A 214 10.59 -6.65 17.37
CA ALA A 214 10.89 -5.44 18.10
C ALA A 214 11.19 -5.69 19.60
N ARG A 215 10.48 -6.62 20.25
CA ARG A 215 10.71 -6.97 21.66
C ARG A 215 12.05 -7.64 21.92
N ASN A 216 12.60 -8.29 20.91
CA ASN A 216 13.84 -9.08 21.02
C ASN A 216 15.12 -8.24 20.82
N HIS A 217 14.99 -6.91 20.64
CA HIS A 217 16.12 -6.01 20.43
C HIS A 217 16.06 -4.80 21.35
N ASP A 218 17.22 -4.27 21.72
CA ASP A 218 17.30 -3.05 22.52
C ASP A 218 16.94 -1.80 21.73
N LEU A 219 17.29 -1.78 20.44
CA LEU A 219 17.09 -0.66 19.52
C LEU A 219 16.57 -1.17 18.18
N ILE A 220 15.58 -0.47 17.62
CA ILE A 220 15.04 -0.79 16.30
C ILE A 220 15.15 0.40 15.34
N PHE A 221 15.68 0.14 14.16
CA PHE A 221 15.52 1.02 13.00
C PHE A 221 14.48 0.44 12.04
N PHE A 222 13.33 1.12 11.98
CA PHE A 222 12.26 0.75 11.06
C PHE A 222 12.42 1.55 9.76
N VAL A 223 12.73 0.86 8.67
CA VAL A 223 12.99 1.48 7.36
C VAL A 223 11.72 1.55 6.54
N ALA A 224 11.27 2.75 6.20
CA ALA A 224 10.10 2.94 5.32
C ALA A 224 10.10 4.29 4.61
N GLY A 225 9.45 4.35 3.45
CA GLY A 225 9.17 5.60 2.77
C GLY A 225 8.09 6.42 3.50
N GLU A 226 8.24 7.73 3.55
CA GLU A 226 7.32 8.66 4.23
C GLU A 226 5.86 8.57 3.77
N LYS A 227 5.65 8.23 2.49
CA LYS A 227 4.32 8.10 1.87
C LYS A 227 3.68 6.71 2.10
N SER A 228 4.40 5.75 2.69
CA SER A 228 3.93 4.38 2.87
C SER A 228 2.87 4.29 3.97
N SER A 229 1.61 4.05 3.60
CA SER A 229 0.51 3.81 4.56
C SER A 229 0.76 2.57 5.40
N ASN A 230 1.21 1.46 4.77
CA ASN A 230 1.57 0.24 5.47
C ASN A 230 2.77 0.45 6.41
N GLY A 231 3.78 1.24 5.97
CA GLY A 231 4.94 1.58 6.79
C GLY A 231 4.54 2.28 8.08
N LYS A 232 3.62 3.24 8.03
CA LYS A 232 3.15 3.97 9.21
C LYS A 232 2.43 3.04 10.21
N ILE A 233 1.57 2.15 9.72
CA ILE A 233 0.84 1.20 10.57
C ILE A 233 1.82 0.23 11.24
N LEU A 234 2.73 -0.37 10.49
CA LEU A 234 3.70 -1.33 11.03
C LEU A 234 4.70 -0.67 11.98
N PHE A 235 5.16 0.54 11.68
CA PHE A 235 6.04 1.30 12.59
C PHE A 235 5.37 1.58 13.93
N GLU A 236 4.10 2.00 13.92
CA GLU A 236 3.37 2.25 15.17
C GLU A 236 3.26 0.97 16.01
N GLN A 237 3.00 -0.18 15.40
CA GLN A 237 2.99 -1.47 16.07
C GLN A 237 4.37 -1.88 16.62
N CYS A 238 5.43 -1.56 15.87
CA CYS A 238 6.81 -1.76 16.29
C CYS A 238 7.13 -0.89 17.53
N ARG A 239 6.79 0.39 17.49
CA ARG A 239 7.04 1.36 18.57
C ARG A 239 6.25 1.06 19.83
N GLN A 240 5.01 0.55 19.70
CA GLN A 240 4.23 0.07 20.86
C GLN A 240 4.88 -1.14 21.53
N ALA A 241 5.56 -2.00 20.78
CA ALA A 241 6.25 -3.19 21.30
C ALA A 241 7.62 -2.86 21.87
N ASN A 242 8.34 -1.89 21.27
CA ASN A 242 9.62 -1.38 21.72
C ASN A 242 9.67 0.15 21.54
N PRO A 243 9.61 0.94 22.61
CA PRO A 243 9.68 2.41 22.53
C PRO A 243 11.00 2.95 21.91
N GLN A 244 12.09 2.16 21.94
CA GLN A 244 13.37 2.49 21.30
C GLN A 244 13.34 2.14 19.79
N SER A 245 12.24 2.43 19.12
CA SER A 245 12.06 2.23 17.68
C SER A 245 12.04 3.57 16.96
N TYR A 246 12.86 3.68 15.93
CA TYR A 246 13.04 4.91 15.13
C TYR A 246 12.70 4.67 13.67
N LEU A 247 11.83 5.51 13.13
CA LEU A 247 11.46 5.48 11.71
C LEU A 247 12.53 6.24 10.92
N ILE A 248 13.11 5.58 9.93
CA ILE A 248 14.08 6.17 9.02
C ILE A 248 13.74 5.85 7.56
N SER A 249 14.11 6.72 6.63
CA SER A 249 13.99 6.46 5.19
C SER A 249 15.27 5.88 4.59
N ASN A 250 16.41 6.17 5.21
CA ASN A 250 17.74 5.67 4.82
C ASN A 250 18.74 5.82 5.96
N GLU A 251 19.96 5.31 5.77
CA GLU A 251 21.04 5.32 6.78
C GLU A 251 21.49 6.70 7.23
N LYS A 252 21.30 7.75 6.41
CA LYS A 252 21.72 9.12 6.74
C LYS A 252 20.89 9.76 7.86
N GLN A 253 19.73 9.18 8.17
CA GLN A 253 18.84 9.63 9.24
C GLN A 253 19.16 8.97 10.58
N ILE A 254 20.18 8.09 10.65
CA ILE A 254 20.58 7.44 11.90
C ILE A 254 21.33 8.43 12.79
N ASP A 255 20.81 8.67 13.98
CA ASP A 255 21.54 9.33 15.05
C ASP A 255 22.51 8.33 15.69
N LEU A 256 23.82 8.56 15.48
CA LEU A 256 24.88 7.69 16.00
C LEU A 256 24.93 7.66 17.53
N SER A 257 24.36 8.64 18.20
CA SER A 257 24.31 8.66 19.67
C SER A 257 23.43 7.53 20.23
N LEU A 258 22.45 7.06 19.45
CA LEU A 258 21.55 5.94 19.78
C LEU A 258 22.27 4.58 19.81
N LEU A 259 23.43 4.47 19.13
CA LEU A 259 24.19 3.22 19.05
C LEU A 259 25.04 2.95 20.30
N LYS A 260 25.13 3.90 21.23
CA LYS A 260 25.95 3.77 22.45
C LYS A 260 25.26 2.82 23.43
N ASP A 261 26.06 1.94 24.03
CA ASP A 261 25.65 1.02 25.10
C ASP A 261 24.51 0.04 24.73
N VAL A 262 24.25 -0.16 23.42
CA VAL A 262 23.23 -1.07 22.90
C VAL A 262 23.87 -2.44 22.59
N GLN A 263 23.24 -3.54 23.01
CA GLN A 263 23.76 -4.89 22.76
C GLN A 263 23.12 -5.57 21.56
N SER A 264 21.86 -5.18 21.21
CA SER A 264 21.14 -5.75 20.08
C SER A 264 20.40 -4.68 19.30
N ILE A 265 20.60 -4.67 17.97
CA ILE A 265 19.98 -3.71 17.04
C ILE A 265 19.21 -4.48 15.99
N GLY A 266 17.91 -4.22 15.89
CA GLY A 266 17.05 -4.76 14.86
C GLY A 266 16.85 -3.76 13.72
N VAL A 267 16.95 -4.23 12.48
CA VAL A 267 16.58 -3.49 11.28
C VAL A 267 15.38 -4.18 10.65
N CYS A 268 14.30 -3.48 10.49
CA CYS A 268 13.08 -4.01 9.87
C CYS A 268 12.45 -2.99 8.95
N GLY A 269 11.41 -3.37 8.21
CA GLY A 269 10.82 -2.47 7.23
C GLY A 269 9.40 -2.85 6.81
N ALA A 270 8.80 -1.94 6.03
CA ALA A 270 7.49 -2.10 5.45
C ALA A 270 7.50 -3.05 4.24
N THR A 271 6.31 -3.47 3.80
CA THR A 271 6.13 -4.26 2.57
C THR A 271 6.45 -3.50 1.28
N SER A 272 6.82 -2.21 1.40
CA SER A 272 7.33 -1.34 0.34
C SER A 272 8.80 -0.99 0.49
N THR A 273 9.53 -1.63 1.43
CA THR A 273 10.95 -1.38 1.68
C THR A 273 11.80 -2.46 1.01
N PRO A 274 12.75 -2.09 0.14
CA PRO A 274 13.61 -3.08 -0.50
C PRO A 274 14.65 -3.65 0.47
N MET A 275 14.99 -4.92 0.31
CA MET A 275 16.01 -5.60 1.13
C MET A 275 17.39 -4.93 1.01
N TRP A 276 17.75 -4.44 -0.19
CA TRP A 276 19.02 -3.75 -0.38
C TRP A 276 19.18 -2.53 0.52
N LEU A 277 18.09 -1.77 0.76
CA LEU A 277 18.11 -0.58 1.62
C LEU A 277 18.30 -0.97 3.10
N MET A 278 17.64 -2.04 3.55
CA MET A 278 17.85 -2.56 4.92
C MET A 278 19.29 -3.09 5.11
N ASN A 279 19.85 -3.74 4.10
CA ASN A 279 21.25 -4.14 4.12
C ASN A 279 22.20 -2.94 4.17
N GLN A 280 21.90 -1.87 3.46
CA GLN A 280 22.68 -0.63 3.50
C GLN A 280 22.66 0.01 4.90
N VAL A 281 21.48 0.06 5.53
CA VAL A 281 21.31 0.50 6.92
C VAL A 281 22.14 -0.37 7.87
N LYS A 282 22.05 -1.71 7.76
CA LYS A 282 22.85 -2.64 8.56
C LYS A 282 24.35 -2.39 8.39
N THR A 283 24.81 -2.29 7.15
CA THR A 283 26.23 -2.06 6.83
C THR A 283 26.73 -0.71 7.41
N PHE A 284 25.90 0.33 7.34
CA PHE A 284 26.23 1.63 7.92
C PHE A 284 26.39 1.55 9.44
N ILE A 285 25.47 0.85 10.13
CA ILE A 285 25.55 0.64 11.58
C ILE A 285 26.80 -0.14 11.96
N SER A 286 27.10 -1.26 11.27
CA SER A 286 28.29 -2.08 11.52
C SER A 286 29.57 -1.24 11.42
N ARG A 287 29.72 -0.47 10.33
CA ARG A 287 30.89 0.42 10.15
C ARG A 287 30.98 1.49 11.23
N SER A 288 29.86 2.03 11.68
CA SER A 288 29.83 3.08 12.74
C SER A 288 30.21 2.51 14.11
N LEU A 289 30.06 1.21 14.33
CA LEU A 289 30.46 0.50 15.54
C LEU A 289 31.92 -0.04 15.46
N GLY A 290 32.59 0.14 14.30
CA GLY A 290 33.99 -0.29 14.11
C GLY A 290 34.12 -1.75 13.66
N GLU A 291 33.09 -2.32 13.04
CA GLU A 291 33.04 -3.67 12.46
C GLU A 291 33.35 -3.69 10.96
#